data_75c17d78723f1bf21c09bef84a2112d9
#
_entry.id   75c17d78723f1bf21c09bef84a2112d9
#
_cell.length_a   1.000
_cell.length_b   1.000
_cell.length_c   1.000
_cell.angle_alpha   90.00
_cell.angle_beta   90.00
_cell.angle_gamma   90.00
#
_symmetry.space_group_name_H-M   'P 1'
#
loop_
_entity.id
_entity.type
_entity.pdbx_description
1 polymer ?
#
loop_
_entity_poly.entity_id
_entity_poly.type
_entity_poly.pdbx_seq_one_letter_code
_entity_poly.pdbx_strand_id
1 'polypeptide(L)'
;MTIAIDFDGTIVEDRYPAIGPERPFATETLRMLIEERHQLILWTVREGSKLQEAIDWCHERGVDFWAVNRDYPEEKVENNNHFSRKIKADFFIDDRAVSGLPDWGQIYEIIHSHKTYVQLLRESMGHTAPQDLPRKKHWWQIG
;
A
#
# COMPACT_ATOMS: atom_id res chain seq x y z
N MET A 1 8.62 0.49 7.83
CA MET A 1 8.03 -0.71 7.20
C MET A 1 8.05 -0.56 5.69
N THR A 2 7.95 -1.65 4.98
CA THR A 2 7.82 -1.66 3.52
C THR A 2 6.35 -1.88 3.15
N ILE A 3 5.82 -0.99 2.31
CA ILE A 3 4.40 -0.96 1.96
C ILE A 3 4.29 -1.00 0.44
N ALA A 4 3.61 -2.00 -0.08
CA ALA A 4 3.32 -2.13 -1.50
C ALA A 4 1.94 -1.51 -1.79
N ILE A 5 1.86 -0.64 -2.78
CA ILE A 5 0.68 0.16 -3.07
C ILE A 5 0.32 0.04 -4.54
N ASP A 6 -0.92 -0.36 -4.82
CA ASP A 6 -1.49 -0.33 -6.16
C ASP A 6 -1.82 1.11 -6.59
N PHE A 7 -1.95 1.35 -7.88
CA PHE A 7 -2.24 2.67 -8.44
C PHE A 7 -3.70 2.83 -8.85
N ASP A 8 -4.13 2.14 -9.91
CA ASP A 8 -5.49 2.26 -10.43
C ASP A 8 -6.50 1.65 -9.47
N GLY A 9 -7.49 2.42 -9.06
CA GLY A 9 -8.50 2.03 -8.08
C GLY A 9 -8.06 2.21 -6.61
N THR A 10 -6.81 2.54 -6.35
CA THR A 10 -6.22 2.68 -5.00
C THR A 10 -5.78 4.11 -4.71
N ILE A 11 -4.81 4.64 -5.45
CA ILE A 11 -4.38 6.06 -5.34
C ILE A 11 -5.34 6.96 -6.12
N VAL A 12 -5.73 6.51 -7.29
CA VAL A 12 -6.69 7.19 -8.18
C VAL A 12 -7.88 6.28 -8.45
N GLU A 13 -8.99 6.84 -8.89
CA GLU A 13 -10.09 6.05 -9.45
C GLU A 13 -9.60 5.29 -10.68
N ASP A 14 -10.10 4.08 -10.87
CA ASP A 14 -9.72 3.26 -12.03
C ASP A 14 -10.34 3.82 -13.32
N ARG A 15 -9.52 4.41 -14.15
CA ARG A 15 -9.86 4.94 -15.49
C ARG A 15 -8.84 4.46 -16.53
N TYR A 16 -8.16 3.36 -16.22
CA TYR A 16 -7.14 2.82 -17.10
C TYR A 16 -7.61 2.76 -18.58
N PRO A 17 -6.81 3.16 -19.58
CA PRO A 17 -5.39 3.55 -19.52
C PRO A 17 -5.13 5.00 -19.07
N ALA A 18 -6.17 5.84 -18.96
CA ALA A 18 -6.03 7.18 -18.42
C ALA A 18 -5.80 7.13 -16.89
N ILE A 19 -5.34 8.23 -16.34
CA ILE A 19 -5.21 8.40 -14.90
C ILE A 19 -6.49 9.07 -14.38
N GLY A 20 -7.22 8.38 -13.51
CA GLY A 20 -8.43 8.89 -12.90
C GLY A 20 -8.16 9.97 -11.85
N PRO A 21 -9.23 10.57 -11.30
CA PRO A 21 -9.11 11.50 -10.19
C PRO A 21 -8.45 10.85 -8.98
N GLU A 22 -7.69 11.65 -8.24
CA GLU A 22 -7.10 11.20 -6.97
C GLU A 22 -8.19 10.81 -5.97
N ARG A 23 -8.01 9.70 -5.29
CA ARG A 23 -8.86 9.35 -4.16
C ARG A 23 -8.57 10.28 -2.99
N PRO A 24 -9.59 10.67 -2.20
CA PRO A 24 -9.42 11.64 -1.13
C PRO A 24 -8.24 11.30 -0.20
N PHE A 25 -7.34 12.25 -0.01
CA PHE A 25 -6.16 12.17 0.87
C PHE A 25 -5.10 11.13 0.50
N ALA A 26 -5.17 10.53 -0.68
CA ALA A 26 -4.23 9.48 -1.07
C ALA A 26 -2.78 9.97 -1.08
N THR A 27 -2.45 10.96 -1.89
CA THR A 27 -1.06 11.45 -2.00
C THR A 27 -0.59 12.16 -0.74
N GLU A 28 -1.46 12.85 -0.03
CA GLU A 28 -1.14 13.45 1.27
C GLU A 28 -0.71 12.37 2.27
N THR A 29 -1.49 11.30 2.39
CA THR A 29 -1.16 10.17 3.26
C THR A 29 0.15 9.50 2.85
N LEU A 30 0.38 9.29 1.55
CA LEU A 30 1.63 8.70 1.07
C LEU A 30 2.84 9.57 1.41
N ARG A 31 2.74 10.89 1.28
CA ARG A 31 3.81 11.81 1.71
C ARG A 31 4.10 11.67 3.21
N MET A 32 3.05 11.61 4.03
CA MET A 32 3.21 11.43 5.49
C MET A 32 3.92 10.11 5.81
N LEU A 33 3.57 9.02 5.12
CA LEU A 33 4.24 7.72 5.31
C LEU A 33 5.71 7.77 4.90
N ILE A 34 6.06 8.50 3.84
CA ILE A 34 7.45 8.72 3.43
C ILE A 34 8.21 9.52 4.50
N GLU A 35 7.61 10.58 5.03
CA GLU A 35 8.19 11.39 6.10
C GLU A 35 8.42 10.57 7.38
N GLU A 36 7.55 9.61 7.65
CA GLU A 36 7.69 8.64 8.76
C GLU A 36 8.67 7.51 8.44
N ARG A 37 9.40 7.61 7.32
CA ARG A 37 10.46 6.69 6.89
C ARG A 37 9.99 5.30 6.51
N HIS A 38 8.75 5.16 6.06
CA HIS A 38 8.31 3.95 5.40
C HIS A 38 8.85 3.88 3.98
N GLN A 39 9.17 2.68 3.52
CA GLN A 39 9.57 2.40 2.15
C GLN A 39 8.34 2.05 1.33
N LEU A 40 8.03 2.87 0.33
CA LEU A 40 6.86 2.66 -0.51
C LEU A 40 7.27 2.00 -1.83
N ILE A 41 6.62 0.91 -2.16
CA ILE A 41 6.77 0.21 -3.44
C ILE A 41 5.51 0.44 -4.26
N LEU A 42 5.66 0.97 -5.48
CA LEU A 42 4.55 0.97 -6.43
C LEU A 42 4.39 -0.43 -7.01
N TRP A 43 3.24 -1.04 -6.77
CA TRP A 43 2.91 -2.39 -7.19
C TRP A 43 1.71 -2.36 -8.13
N THR A 44 1.95 -2.35 -9.45
CA THR A 44 0.94 -2.09 -10.47
C THR A 44 1.10 -3.01 -11.68
N VAL A 45 -0.01 -3.26 -12.36
CA VAL A 45 -0.01 -3.96 -13.65
C VAL A 45 0.37 -3.05 -14.82
N ARG A 46 0.49 -1.75 -14.59
CA ARG A 46 0.94 -0.81 -15.63
C ARG A 46 2.36 -1.13 -16.08
N GLU A 47 2.61 -0.94 -17.37
CA GLU A 47 3.90 -1.19 -18.01
C GLU A 47 4.27 -0.04 -18.95
N GLY A 48 5.54 0.05 -19.30
CA GLY A 48 6.04 0.98 -20.32
C GLY A 48 5.66 2.43 -20.05
N SER A 49 5.16 3.13 -21.07
CA SER A 49 4.78 4.53 -20.98
C SER A 49 3.66 4.78 -19.98
N LYS A 50 2.73 3.84 -19.84
CA LYS A 50 1.62 3.95 -18.88
C LYS A 50 2.09 3.85 -17.44
N LEU A 51 3.10 3.05 -17.17
CA LEU A 51 3.77 3.00 -15.87
C LEU A 51 4.51 4.31 -15.59
N GLN A 52 5.25 4.82 -16.58
CA GLN A 52 5.97 6.08 -16.39
C GLN A 52 5.02 7.26 -16.14
N GLU A 53 3.88 7.32 -16.82
CA GLU A 53 2.84 8.32 -16.56
C GLU A 53 2.36 8.28 -15.10
N ALA A 54 2.16 7.09 -14.54
CA ALA A 54 1.76 6.94 -13.14
C ALA A 54 2.85 7.39 -12.17
N ILE A 55 4.10 7.03 -12.45
CA ILE A 55 5.26 7.45 -11.64
C ILE A 55 5.39 8.98 -11.66
N ASP A 56 5.31 9.59 -12.84
CA ASP A 56 5.42 11.03 -13.01
C ASP A 56 4.27 11.77 -12.30
N TRP A 57 3.06 11.23 -12.41
CA TRP A 57 1.89 11.77 -11.72
C TRP A 57 2.08 11.80 -10.20
N CYS A 58 2.62 10.73 -9.63
CA CYS A 58 2.93 10.66 -8.20
C CYS A 58 4.07 11.60 -7.83
N HIS A 59 5.13 11.64 -8.63
CA HIS A 59 6.28 12.54 -8.41
C HIS A 59 5.86 14.01 -8.36
N GLU A 60 5.02 14.44 -9.28
CA GLU A 60 4.47 15.82 -9.32
C GLU A 60 3.71 16.18 -8.04
N ARG A 61 3.22 15.19 -7.30
CA ARG A 61 2.50 15.35 -6.03
C ARG A 61 3.37 15.08 -4.81
N GLY A 62 4.68 15.00 -5.01
CA GLY A 62 5.65 14.78 -3.94
C GLY A 62 5.75 13.34 -3.44
N VAL A 63 5.26 12.38 -4.23
CA VAL A 63 5.33 10.95 -3.89
C VAL A 63 6.36 10.27 -4.78
N ASP A 64 7.50 9.94 -4.19
CA ASP A 64 8.58 9.19 -4.84
C ASP A 64 8.66 7.78 -4.22
N PHE A 65 8.53 6.77 -5.05
CA PHE A 65 8.58 5.39 -4.59
C PHE A 65 10.01 4.91 -4.41
N TRP A 66 10.25 4.17 -3.36
CA TRP A 66 11.53 3.52 -3.10
C TRP A 66 11.87 2.45 -4.15
N ALA A 67 10.87 1.71 -4.60
CA ALA A 67 10.99 0.73 -5.69
C ALA A 67 9.68 0.65 -6.49
N VAL A 68 9.76 0.12 -7.71
CA VAL A 68 8.61 -0.07 -8.60
C VAL A 68 8.59 -1.51 -9.08
N ASN A 69 7.52 -2.24 -8.74
CA ASN A 69 7.31 -3.63 -9.13
C ASN A 69 8.48 -4.58 -8.79
N ARG A 70 9.19 -4.29 -7.71
CA ARG A 70 10.34 -5.08 -7.24
C ARG A 70 10.50 -4.93 -5.72
N ASP A 71 11.22 -5.85 -5.10
CA ASP A 71 11.39 -5.88 -3.64
C ASP A 71 12.29 -4.74 -3.12
N TYR A 72 13.28 -4.33 -3.91
CA TYR A 72 14.23 -3.28 -3.59
C TYR A 72 14.75 -2.63 -4.87
N PRO A 73 15.30 -1.40 -4.82
CA PRO A 73 15.63 -0.63 -6.02
C PRO A 73 16.60 -1.30 -6.98
N GLU A 74 17.59 -2.02 -6.46
CA GLU A 74 18.64 -2.66 -7.25
C GLU A 74 18.28 -4.07 -7.72
N GLU A 75 17.08 -4.57 -7.39
CA GLU A 75 16.65 -5.90 -7.83
C GLU A 75 16.57 -5.96 -9.36
N LYS A 76 17.37 -6.86 -9.95
CA LYS A 76 17.35 -7.09 -11.40
C LYS A 76 16.29 -8.12 -11.74
N VAL A 77 15.16 -7.66 -12.25
CA VAL A 77 14.04 -8.51 -12.67
C VAL A 77 14.48 -9.52 -13.75
N GLU A 78 15.44 -9.16 -14.61
CA GLU A 78 15.94 -10.00 -15.70
C GLU A 78 16.67 -11.27 -15.23
N ASN A 79 17.28 -11.23 -14.04
CA ASN A 79 17.97 -12.37 -13.46
C ASN A 79 17.10 -13.23 -12.55
N ASN A 80 15.85 -12.83 -12.38
CA ASN A 80 14.92 -13.48 -11.48
C ASN A 80 13.86 -14.20 -12.31
N ASN A 81 13.96 -15.53 -12.42
CA ASN A 81 12.99 -16.37 -13.13
C ASN A 81 11.59 -16.41 -12.47
N HIS A 82 11.33 -15.51 -11.52
CA HIS A 82 10.12 -15.46 -10.71
C HIS A 82 9.27 -14.23 -10.98
N PHE A 83 8.80 -14.08 -12.22
CA PHE A 83 7.91 -12.96 -12.61
C PHE A 83 6.58 -12.92 -11.83
N SER A 84 6.21 -13.99 -11.19
CA SER A 84 4.96 -14.13 -10.46
C SER A 84 5.12 -14.20 -8.95
N ARG A 85 6.33 -14.00 -8.41
CA ARG A 85 6.49 -14.05 -6.96
C ARG A 85 5.85 -12.84 -6.30
N LYS A 86 5.27 -13.06 -5.13
CA LYS A 86 4.74 -12.01 -4.29
C LYS A 86 5.87 -11.10 -3.80
N ILE A 87 5.70 -9.79 -3.96
CA ILE A 87 6.63 -8.80 -3.41
C ILE A 87 6.71 -8.95 -1.89
N LYS A 88 7.92 -8.81 -1.36
CA LYS A 88 8.15 -8.80 0.09
C LYS A 88 7.81 -7.41 0.65
N ALA A 89 6.64 -7.31 1.25
CA ALA A 89 6.16 -6.10 1.90
C ALA A 89 5.46 -6.44 3.21
N ASP A 90 5.44 -5.49 4.14
CA ASP A 90 4.73 -5.64 5.41
C ASP A 90 3.23 -5.41 5.26
N PHE A 91 2.85 -4.49 4.37
CA PHE A 91 1.47 -4.19 4.03
C PHE A 91 1.27 -4.09 2.52
N PHE A 92 0.08 -4.49 2.09
CA PHE A 92 -0.41 -4.31 0.72
C PHE A 92 -1.65 -3.43 0.76
N ILE A 93 -1.60 -2.29 0.07
CA ILE A 93 -2.74 -1.39 -0.10
C ILE A 93 -3.23 -1.57 -1.53
N ASP A 94 -4.38 -2.23 -1.66
CA ASP A 94 -4.93 -2.63 -2.96
C ASP A 94 -6.46 -2.67 -2.88
N ASP A 95 -7.14 -2.05 -3.84
CA ASP A 95 -8.60 -2.01 -3.93
C ASP A 95 -9.23 -3.38 -4.22
N ARG A 96 -8.44 -4.31 -4.76
CA ARG A 96 -8.89 -5.68 -5.07
C ARG A 96 -8.76 -6.68 -3.91
N ALA A 97 -8.45 -6.21 -2.72
CA ALA A 97 -8.50 -7.05 -1.53
C ALA A 97 -9.95 -7.49 -1.22
N VAL A 98 -10.13 -8.71 -0.73
CA VAL A 98 -11.46 -9.27 -0.41
C VAL A 98 -12.26 -8.38 0.55
N SER A 99 -11.57 -7.74 1.50
CA SER A 99 -12.17 -6.81 2.46
C SER A 99 -12.46 -5.42 1.89
N GLY A 100 -12.08 -5.16 0.63
CA GLY A 100 -12.14 -3.85 0.02
C GLY A 100 -10.99 -2.93 0.47
N LEU A 101 -11.05 -1.68 0.04
CA LEU A 101 -10.09 -0.65 0.38
C LEU A 101 -10.67 0.27 1.46
N PRO A 102 -10.05 0.38 2.65
CA PRO A 102 -10.39 1.43 3.61
C PRO A 102 -10.12 2.82 3.02
N ASP A 103 -10.72 3.87 3.58
CA ASP A 103 -10.32 5.22 3.21
C ASP A 103 -8.86 5.52 3.64
N TRP A 104 -8.25 6.51 3.04
CA TRP A 104 -6.84 6.80 3.28
C TRP A 104 -6.55 7.25 4.72
N GLY A 105 -7.51 7.86 5.40
CA GLY A 105 -7.39 8.17 6.82
C GLY A 105 -7.32 6.90 7.68
N GLN A 106 -8.17 5.92 7.39
CA GLN A 106 -8.16 4.62 8.05
C GLN A 106 -6.88 3.83 7.74
N ILE A 107 -6.39 3.89 6.51
CA ILE A 107 -5.12 3.27 6.10
C ILE A 107 -3.96 3.85 6.92
N TYR A 108 -3.89 5.17 7.04
CA TYR A 108 -2.88 5.83 7.88
C TYR A 108 -2.96 5.35 9.33
N GLU A 109 -4.15 5.31 9.90
CA GLU A 109 -4.39 4.86 11.28
C GLU A 109 -3.94 3.41 11.50
N ILE A 110 -4.23 2.52 10.55
CA ILE A 110 -3.81 1.11 10.59
C ILE A 110 -2.29 1.01 10.64
N ILE A 111 -1.60 1.73 9.78
CA ILE A 111 -0.14 1.68 9.66
C ILE A 111 0.52 2.34 10.88
N HIS A 112 0.04 3.50 11.29
CA HIS A 112 0.59 4.27 12.39
C HIS A 112 0.41 3.56 13.75
N SER A 113 -0.76 2.98 13.99
CA SER A 113 -1.10 2.32 15.26
C SER A 113 -0.77 0.82 15.29
N HIS A 114 -0.32 0.23 14.20
CA HIS A 114 -0.11 -1.22 14.03
C HIS A 114 -1.37 -2.05 14.28
N LYS A 115 -2.55 -1.47 14.09
CA LYS A 115 -3.83 -2.17 14.18
C LYS A 115 -4.19 -2.81 12.85
N THR A 116 -5.02 -3.84 12.90
CA THR A 116 -5.66 -4.39 11.69
C THR A 116 -6.93 -3.60 11.36
N TYR A 117 -7.39 -3.70 10.13
CA TYR A 117 -8.66 -3.10 9.71
C TYR A 117 -9.83 -3.59 10.56
N VAL A 118 -9.84 -4.88 10.91
CA VAL A 118 -10.88 -5.47 11.76
C VAL A 118 -10.85 -4.87 13.17
N GLN A 119 -9.67 -4.66 13.74
CA GLN A 119 -9.54 -4.01 15.05
C GLN A 119 -10.08 -2.58 15.00
N LEU A 120 -9.73 -1.82 13.97
CA LEU A 120 -10.20 -0.46 13.78
C LEU A 120 -11.73 -0.39 13.66
N LEU A 121 -12.33 -1.30 12.89
CA LEU A 121 -13.78 -1.41 12.77
C LEU A 121 -14.46 -1.73 14.10
N ARG A 122 -13.91 -2.67 14.86
CA ARG A 122 -14.45 -3.02 16.19
C ARG A 122 -14.43 -1.84 17.15
N GLU A 123 -13.36 -1.08 17.17
CA GLU A 123 -13.26 0.13 17.99
C GLU A 123 -14.28 1.19 17.58
N SER A 124 -14.47 1.40 16.28
CA SER A 124 -15.45 2.36 15.76
C SER A 124 -16.88 1.97 16.07
N MET A 125 -17.15 0.66 16.25
CA MET A 125 -18.45 0.13 16.60
C MET A 125 -18.67 0.03 18.14
N GLY A 126 -17.73 0.52 18.95
CA GLY A 126 -17.82 0.47 20.42
C GLY A 126 -17.62 -0.92 21.02
N HIS A 127 -17.10 -1.89 20.26
CA HIS A 127 -16.77 -3.22 20.74
C HIS A 127 -15.32 -3.25 21.23
N THR A 128 -15.11 -3.22 22.53
CA THR A 128 -13.80 -3.55 23.11
C THR A 128 -13.50 -5.01 22.80
N ALA A 129 -12.32 -5.27 22.24
CA ALA A 129 -11.87 -6.64 22.04
C ALA A 129 -11.84 -7.37 23.40
N PRO A 130 -12.32 -8.65 23.47
CA PRO A 130 -12.14 -9.42 24.69
C PRO A 130 -10.65 -9.46 25.03
N GLN A 131 -10.32 -9.01 26.25
CA GLN A 131 -8.92 -8.88 26.70
C GLN A 131 -8.19 -10.22 26.84
N ASP A 132 -8.88 -11.33 26.65
CA ASP A 132 -8.40 -12.67 27.00
C ASP A 132 -8.14 -13.61 25.81
N LEU A 133 -8.20 -13.13 24.58
CA LEU A 133 -7.75 -13.96 23.46
C LEU A 133 -6.23 -13.85 23.32
N PRO A 134 -5.49 -14.97 23.39
CA PRO A 134 -4.05 -14.92 23.13
C PRO A 134 -3.84 -14.30 21.77
N ARG A 135 -3.07 -13.21 21.74
CA ARG A 135 -2.70 -12.55 20.48
C ARG A 135 -1.98 -13.57 19.62
N LYS A 136 -2.63 -14.06 18.58
CA LYS A 136 -1.91 -14.78 17.54
C LYS A 136 -0.87 -13.82 17.01
N LYS A 137 0.40 -14.18 17.19
CA LYS A 137 1.50 -13.41 16.59
C LYS A 137 1.23 -13.35 15.09
N HIS A 138 1.09 -12.12 14.56
CA HIS A 138 1.00 -11.95 13.13
C HIS A 138 2.29 -12.48 12.50
N TRP A 139 2.19 -13.13 11.36
CA TRP A 139 3.34 -13.74 10.68
C TRP A 139 4.52 -12.78 10.45
N TRP A 140 4.28 -11.47 10.34
CA TRP A 140 5.34 -10.43 10.25
C TRP A 140 6.03 -10.13 11.58
N GLN A 141 5.52 -10.62 12.71
CA GLN A 141 6.12 -10.49 14.04
C GLN A 141 6.99 -11.70 14.38
N ILE A 142 7.00 -12.72 13.51
CA ILE A 142 7.79 -13.95 13.64
C ILE A 142 9.03 -13.79 12.76
N GLY A 143 9.91 -12.88 13.10
CA GLY A 143 11.07 -12.69 12.26
C GLY A 143 12.30 -12.37 13.04
#